data_4b1df11c13588a595d3bfbf32134e7e7
#
_entry.id   4b1df11c13588a595d3bfbf32134e7e7
#
_cell.length_a   1.000
_cell.length_b   1.000
_cell.length_c   1.000
_cell.angle_alpha   90.00
_cell.angle_beta   90.00
_cell.angle_gamma   90.00
#
_symmetry.space_group_name_H-M   'P 1'
#
loop_
_entity.id
_entity.type
_entity.pdbx_description
1 polymer ?
#
loop_
_entity_poly.entity_id
_entity_poly.type
_entity_poly.pdbx_seq_one_letter_code
_entity_poly.pdbx_strand_id
1 'polypeptide(L)'
;MPDSSYLIDEIRDMLLDCGLFNSLSPSEVLSVASYFNISQFKPDAIICNEGDAGSFMCIIHFGAVSVRKTNSSGEQVELAKLHKGRAFGEMAVLDGERRSASCIAVSDCTLLMLAKDSLDKMLQEAPKSAAKLIRAIAVAMSKRLRMVDGQLVEQQI
;
A
#
# COMPACT_ATOMS: atom_id res chain seq x y z
N MET A 1 -2.60 -25.02 13.90
CA MET A 1 -2.05 -23.70 13.55
C MET A 1 -1.02 -23.85 12.45
N PRO A 2 -1.10 -23.05 11.41
CA PRO A 2 -0.01 -23.06 10.44
C PRO A 2 1.29 -22.62 11.12
N ASP A 3 2.37 -23.27 10.76
CA ASP A 3 3.70 -22.91 11.20
C ASP A 3 3.97 -21.45 10.77
N SER A 4 4.49 -20.63 11.69
CA SER A 4 4.79 -19.23 11.41
C SER A 4 5.81 -19.06 10.28
N SER A 5 6.71 -20.04 10.08
CA SER A 5 7.67 -20.01 8.98
C SER A 5 6.97 -20.18 7.62
N TYR A 6 5.94 -21.01 7.57
CA TYR A 6 5.15 -21.23 6.35
C TYR A 6 4.44 -19.94 5.93
N LEU A 7 3.85 -19.23 6.89
CA LEU A 7 3.16 -17.96 6.61
C LEU A 7 4.14 -16.89 6.10
N ILE A 8 5.36 -16.83 6.67
CA ILE A 8 6.38 -15.88 6.23
C ILE A 8 6.81 -16.18 4.80
N ASP A 9 6.98 -17.45 4.43
CA ASP A 9 7.33 -17.85 3.07
C ASP A 9 6.24 -17.45 2.07
N GLU A 10 4.98 -17.59 2.46
CA GLU A 10 3.83 -17.19 1.66
C GLU A 10 3.84 -15.67 1.43
N ILE A 11 4.06 -14.88 2.48
CA ILE A 11 4.15 -13.42 2.38
C ILE A 11 5.33 -13.02 1.48
N ARG A 12 6.49 -13.66 1.65
CA ARG A 12 7.65 -13.43 0.79
C ARG A 12 7.29 -13.60 -0.68
N ASP A 13 6.62 -14.69 -1.03
CA ASP A 13 6.24 -14.98 -2.40
C ASP A 13 5.27 -13.91 -2.95
N MET A 14 4.35 -13.46 -2.14
CA MET A 14 3.43 -12.37 -2.49
C MET A 14 4.19 -11.05 -2.73
N LEU A 15 5.18 -10.74 -1.89
CA LEU A 15 5.98 -9.53 -2.02
C LEU A 15 6.85 -9.58 -3.26
N LEU A 16 7.43 -10.74 -3.58
CA LEU A 16 8.24 -10.93 -4.80
C LEU A 16 7.43 -10.71 -6.08
N ASP A 17 6.12 -10.94 -6.00
CA ASP A 17 5.19 -10.72 -7.12
C ASP A 17 4.82 -9.24 -7.30
N CYS A 18 5.26 -8.38 -6.40
CA CYS A 18 4.98 -6.94 -6.44
C CYS A 18 6.22 -6.17 -6.90
N GLY A 19 6.06 -5.30 -7.92
CA GLY A 19 7.16 -4.51 -8.48
C GLY A 19 7.86 -3.58 -7.50
N LEU A 20 7.19 -3.24 -6.40
CA LEU A 20 7.74 -2.37 -5.36
C LEU A 20 9.01 -2.96 -4.72
N PHE A 21 9.17 -4.27 -4.76
CA PHE A 21 10.30 -4.99 -4.15
C PHE A 21 11.39 -5.41 -5.12
N ASN A 22 11.35 -4.92 -6.37
CA ASN A 22 12.31 -5.31 -7.41
C ASN A 22 13.76 -4.96 -7.06
N SER A 23 14.00 -3.95 -6.24
CA SER A 23 15.35 -3.55 -5.81
C SER A 23 15.90 -4.35 -4.64
N LEU A 24 15.07 -5.22 -4.02
CA LEU A 24 15.48 -6.08 -2.92
C LEU A 24 15.84 -7.46 -3.46
N SER A 25 16.90 -8.06 -2.90
CA SER A 25 17.20 -9.47 -3.20
C SER A 25 16.17 -10.38 -2.55
N PRO A 26 16.02 -11.65 -2.99
CA PRO A 26 15.11 -12.58 -2.34
C PRO A 26 15.35 -12.74 -0.84
N SER A 27 16.59 -12.71 -0.39
CA SER A 27 16.91 -12.80 1.04
C SER A 27 16.48 -11.54 1.80
N GLU A 28 16.61 -10.37 1.17
CA GLU A 28 16.12 -9.11 1.77
C GLU A 28 14.61 -9.09 1.85
N VAL A 29 13.91 -9.58 0.83
CA VAL A 29 12.45 -9.69 0.85
C VAL A 29 12.01 -10.65 1.97
N LEU A 30 12.68 -11.78 2.12
CA LEU A 30 12.40 -12.72 3.20
C LEU A 30 12.55 -12.05 4.56
N SER A 31 13.59 -11.24 4.75
CA SER A 31 13.85 -10.57 6.02
C SER A 31 12.78 -9.53 6.37
N VAL A 32 12.13 -8.91 5.38
CA VAL A 32 11.08 -7.93 5.64
C VAL A 32 9.68 -8.53 5.67
N ALA A 33 9.52 -9.76 5.19
CA ALA A 33 8.22 -10.43 5.12
C ALA A 33 7.55 -10.54 6.50
N SER A 34 8.32 -10.70 7.56
CA SER A 34 7.82 -10.83 8.93
C SER A 34 7.15 -9.56 9.46
N TYR A 35 7.37 -8.41 8.83
CA TYR A 35 6.77 -7.13 9.22
C TYR A 35 5.40 -6.89 8.60
N PHE A 36 5.01 -7.73 7.64
CA PHE A 36 3.74 -7.63 6.94
C PHE A 36 2.71 -8.62 7.50
N ASN A 37 1.43 -8.25 7.36
CA ASN A 37 0.31 -9.14 7.66
C ASN A 37 -0.55 -9.30 6.41
N ILE A 38 -1.22 -10.46 6.30
CA ILE A 38 -2.21 -10.71 5.25
C ILE A 38 -3.59 -10.42 5.82
N SER A 39 -4.40 -9.66 5.09
CA SER A 39 -5.80 -9.39 5.42
C SER A 39 -6.68 -9.66 4.22
N GLN A 40 -7.86 -10.23 4.46
CA GLN A 40 -8.85 -10.50 3.43
C GLN A 40 -10.08 -9.63 3.66
N PHE A 41 -10.62 -9.10 2.56
CA PHE A 41 -11.80 -8.24 2.58
C PHE A 41 -12.83 -8.76 1.59
N LYS A 42 -14.09 -8.69 1.98
CA LYS A 42 -15.22 -9.01 1.11
C LYS A 42 -15.60 -7.79 0.26
N PRO A 43 -16.36 -7.99 -0.85
CA PRO A 43 -16.85 -6.85 -1.63
C PRO A 43 -17.59 -5.86 -0.75
N ASP A 44 -17.40 -4.57 -1.01
CA ASP A 44 -17.96 -3.43 -0.31
C ASP A 44 -17.41 -3.19 1.10
N ALA A 45 -16.47 -4.02 1.57
CA ALA A 45 -15.81 -3.78 2.86
C ALA A 45 -14.97 -2.50 2.81
N ILE A 46 -15.07 -1.71 3.86
CA ILE A 46 -14.29 -0.48 4.01
C ILE A 46 -12.92 -0.86 4.59
N ILE A 47 -11.86 -0.55 3.83
CA ILE A 47 -10.47 -0.81 4.26
C ILE A 47 -9.99 0.34 5.13
N CYS A 48 -10.26 1.58 4.72
CA CYS A 48 -10.00 2.77 5.51
C CYS A 48 -10.92 3.89 5.07
N ASN A 49 -11.20 4.83 5.97
CA ASN A 49 -12.05 5.99 5.70
C ASN A 49 -11.21 7.25 5.56
N GLU A 50 -11.64 8.16 4.69
CA GLU A 50 -11.09 9.51 4.61
C GLU A 50 -11.14 10.18 5.99
N GLY A 51 -10.04 10.80 6.40
CA GLY A 51 -9.92 11.47 7.70
C GLY A 51 -9.46 10.59 8.84
N ASP A 52 -9.42 9.26 8.66
CA ASP A 52 -8.89 8.35 9.68
C ASP A 52 -7.39 8.58 9.87
N ALA A 53 -6.91 8.28 11.08
CA ALA A 53 -5.47 8.28 11.34
C ALA A 53 -4.79 7.26 10.45
N GLY A 54 -3.73 7.67 9.74
CA GLY A 54 -2.96 6.80 8.85
C GLY A 54 -1.99 5.93 9.64
N SER A 55 -2.32 4.67 9.84
CA SER A 55 -1.52 3.75 10.63
C SER A 55 -0.97 2.55 9.86
N PHE A 56 -1.30 2.41 8.57
CA PHE A 56 -0.83 1.29 7.75
C PHE A 56 -0.88 1.63 6.27
N MET A 57 -0.08 0.90 5.49
CA MET A 57 -0.19 0.86 4.03
C MET A 57 -0.61 -0.54 3.59
N CYS A 58 -1.15 -0.64 2.38
CA CYS A 58 -1.58 -1.89 1.79
C CYS A 58 -0.95 -2.11 0.42
N ILE A 59 -0.69 -3.38 0.10
CA ILE A 59 -0.33 -3.82 -1.25
C ILE A 59 -1.39 -4.82 -1.69
N ILE A 60 -1.97 -4.63 -2.86
CA ILE A 60 -3.00 -5.52 -3.37
C ILE A 60 -2.34 -6.74 -3.99
N HIS A 61 -2.58 -7.92 -3.40
CA HIS A 61 -2.13 -9.19 -3.96
C HIS A 61 -3.21 -9.78 -4.88
N PHE A 62 -4.48 -9.62 -4.52
CA PHE A 62 -5.62 -10.13 -5.29
C PHE A 62 -6.80 -9.17 -5.12
N GLY A 63 -7.57 -8.98 -6.19
CA GLY A 63 -8.78 -8.19 -6.16
C GLY A 63 -8.58 -6.74 -6.60
N ALA A 64 -9.61 -5.92 -6.39
CA ALA A 64 -9.61 -4.51 -6.77
C ALA A 64 -10.13 -3.63 -5.63
N VAL A 65 -9.56 -2.43 -5.51
CA VAL A 65 -9.88 -1.45 -4.47
C VAL A 65 -10.27 -0.13 -5.13
N SER A 66 -11.40 0.45 -4.70
CA SER A 66 -11.86 1.76 -5.14
C SER A 66 -11.37 2.82 -4.17
N VAL A 67 -10.71 3.86 -4.69
CA VAL A 67 -10.27 5.02 -3.93
C VAL A 67 -11.29 6.13 -4.15
N ARG A 68 -11.92 6.59 -3.05
CA ARG A 68 -13.02 7.56 -3.11
C ARG A 68 -12.76 8.74 -2.19
N LYS A 69 -13.19 9.91 -2.64
CA LYS A 69 -13.10 11.14 -1.87
C LYS A 69 -14.45 11.85 -1.87
N THR A 70 -14.81 12.44 -0.74
CA THR A 70 -16.03 13.24 -0.61
C THR A 70 -15.80 14.62 -1.21
N ASN A 71 -16.67 15.03 -2.15
CA ASN A 71 -16.59 16.35 -2.77
C ASN A 71 -17.27 17.42 -1.89
N SER A 72 -17.26 18.67 -2.36
CA SER A 72 -17.85 19.80 -1.63
C SER A 72 -19.37 19.68 -1.44
N SER A 73 -20.03 18.86 -2.25
CA SER A 73 -21.47 18.59 -2.13
C SER A 73 -21.81 17.43 -1.19
N GLY A 74 -20.80 16.82 -0.57
CA GLY A 74 -20.98 15.68 0.32
C GLY A 74 -21.10 14.33 -0.38
N GLU A 75 -20.89 14.27 -1.67
CA GLU A 75 -20.95 13.03 -2.46
C GLU A 75 -19.59 12.37 -2.56
N GLN A 76 -19.55 11.03 -2.49
CA GLN A 76 -18.31 10.28 -2.73
C GLN A 76 -18.06 10.15 -4.23
N VAL A 77 -16.85 10.51 -4.65
CA VAL A 77 -16.39 10.42 -6.03
C VAL A 77 -15.25 9.42 -6.10
N GLU A 78 -15.33 8.47 -7.01
CA GLU A 78 -14.23 7.53 -7.24
C GLU A 78 -13.09 8.26 -7.97
N LEU A 79 -11.92 8.29 -7.33
CA LEU A 79 -10.71 8.88 -7.91
C LEU A 79 -9.93 7.88 -8.75
N ALA A 80 -9.93 6.61 -8.32
CA ALA A 80 -9.16 5.56 -8.96
C ALA A 80 -9.68 4.19 -8.55
N LYS A 81 -9.41 3.21 -9.41
CA LYS A 81 -9.60 1.80 -9.09
C LYS A 81 -8.23 1.14 -9.18
N LEU A 82 -7.80 0.53 -8.09
CA LEU A 82 -6.47 -0.05 -7.98
C LEU A 82 -6.57 -1.57 -8.05
N HIS A 83 -5.60 -2.19 -8.71
CA HIS A 83 -5.55 -3.62 -8.97
C HIS A 83 -4.28 -4.24 -8.41
N LYS A 84 -4.13 -5.55 -8.62
CA LYS A 84 -2.97 -6.33 -8.16
C LYS A 84 -1.64 -5.61 -8.42
N GLY A 85 -0.77 -5.61 -7.42
CA GLY A 85 0.55 -5.02 -7.48
C GLY A 85 0.62 -3.56 -7.04
N ARG A 86 -0.53 -2.89 -6.88
CA ARG A 86 -0.56 -1.48 -6.46
C ARG A 86 -0.54 -1.37 -4.95
N ALA A 87 0.21 -0.40 -4.47
CA ALA A 87 0.22 -0.01 -3.06
C ALA A 87 -0.67 1.22 -2.85
N PHE A 88 -1.27 1.32 -1.68
CA PHE A 88 -2.02 2.50 -1.27
C PHE A 88 -1.86 2.74 0.23
N GLY A 89 -2.09 3.98 0.65
CA GLY A 89 -1.91 4.38 2.05
C GLY A 89 -0.46 4.59 2.45
N GLU A 90 0.47 4.59 1.49
CA GLU A 90 1.90 4.73 1.73
C GLU A 90 2.27 6.10 2.30
N MET A 91 1.55 7.15 1.93
CA MET A 91 1.82 8.49 2.47
C MET A 91 1.59 8.51 3.98
N ALA A 92 0.50 7.93 4.42
CA ALA A 92 0.13 7.90 5.84
C ALA A 92 1.12 7.11 6.69
N VAL A 93 1.69 6.02 6.15
CA VAL A 93 2.69 5.22 6.88
C VAL A 93 4.02 5.95 7.01
N LEU A 94 4.32 6.85 6.06
CA LEU A 94 5.56 7.62 6.06
C LEU A 94 5.46 8.85 6.96
N ASP A 95 4.37 9.62 6.87
CA ASP A 95 4.23 10.90 7.58
C ASP A 95 3.25 10.87 8.76
N GLY A 96 2.47 9.80 8.91
CA GLY A 96 1.49 9.65 9.98
C GLY A 96 0.27 10.57 9.84
N GLU A 97 0.09 11.21 8.70
CA GLU A 97 -1.03 12.10 8.46
C GLU A 97 -2.34 11.32 8.27
N ARG A 98 -3.46 12.04 8.33
CA ARG A 98 -4.79 11.45 8.14
C ARG A 98 -4.96 10.97 6.71
N ARG A 99 -5.82 9.95 6.53
CA ARG A 99 -6.16 9.41 5.22
C ARG A 99 -6.76 10.50 4.33
N SER A 100 -6.20 10.70 3.15
CA SER A 100 -6.70 11.68 2.17
C SER A 100 -7.91 11.18 1.41
N ALA A 101 -8.18 9.89 1.43
CA ALA A 101 -9.30 9.26 0.73
C ALA A 101 -9.75 7.99 1.43
N SER A 102 -10.95 7.54 1.12
CA SER A 102 -11.48 6.24 1.55
C SER A 102 -11.10 5.17 0.56
N CYS A 103 -10.81 3.97 1.05
CA CYS A 103 -10.51 2.80 0.21
C CYS A 103 -11.50 1.69 0.53
N ILE A 104 -12.16 1.17 -0.51
CA ILE A 104 -13.25 0.21 -0.38
C ILE A 104 -12.98 -0.96 -1.32
N ALA A 105 -13.12 -2.19 -0.82
CA ALA A 105 -12.96 -3.38 -1.64
C ALA A 105 -14.11 -3.45 -2.65
N VAL A 106 -13.78 -3.60 -3.94
CA VAL A 106 -14.77 -3.74 -5.02
C VAL A 106 -15.11 -5.21 -5.23
N SER A 107 -14.16 -6.07 -4.94
CA SER A 107 -14.27 -7.54 -5.06
C SER A 107 -13.72 -8.17 -3.79
N ASP A 108 -13.69 -9.50 -3.74
CA ASP A 108 -12.87 -10.18 -2.74
C ASP A 108 -11.43 -9.71 -2.91
N CYS A 109 -10.80 -9.29 -1.83
CA CYS A 109 -9.43 -8.78 -1.85
C CYS A 109 -8.55 -9.52 -0.85
N THR A 110 -7.32 -9.78 -1.26
CA THR A 110 -6.24 -10.20 -0.37
C THR A 110 -5.19 -9.09 -0.39
N LEU A 111 -4.95 -8.51 0.77
CA LEU A 111 -4.04 -7.38 0.94
C LEU A 111 -2.88 -7.76 1.84
N LEU A 112 -1.69 -7.29 1.48
CA LEU A 112 -0.53 -7.28 2.38
C LEU A 112 -0.54 -5.93 3.09
N MET A 113 -0.48 -5.95 4.42
CA MET A 113 -0.56 -4.74 5.24
C MET A 113 0.72 -4.55 6.02
N LEU A 114 1.25 -3.33 5.99
CA LEU A 114 2.40 -2.90 6.77
C LEU A 114 1.97 -1.76 7.68
N ALA A 115 1.97 -2.03 8.99
CA ALA A 115 1.68 -1.00 9.99
C ALA A 115 2.83 -0.01 10.10
N LYS A 116 2.51 1.25 10.46
CA LYS A 116 3.52 2.28 10.68
C LYS A 116 4.52 1.85 11.74
N ASP A 117 4.05 1.27 12.85
CA ASP A 117 4.93 0.79 13.91
C ASP A 117 5.84 -0.35 13.43
N SER A 118 5.35 -1.19 12.53
CA SER A 118 6.15 -2.26 11.93
C SER A 118 7.23 -1.72 11.01
N LEU A 119 6.93 -0.65 10.26
CA LEU A 119 7.94 0.03 9.44
C LEU A 119 9.01 0.67 10.32
N ASP A 120 8.62 1.32 11.42
CA ASP A 120 9.56 1.90 12.37
C ASP A 120 10.48 0.83 12.96
N LYS A 121 9.92 -0.32 13.30
CA LYS A 121 10.68 -1.48 13.80
C LYS A 121 11.64 -2.02 12.72
N MET A 122 11.18 -2.10 11.48
CA MET A 122 12.02 -2.53 10.35
C MET A 122 13.20 -1.58 10.15
N LEU A 123 13.00 -0.27 10.31
CA LEU A 123 14.09 0.72 10.22
C LEU A 123 15.17 0.50 11.26
N GLN A 124 14.81 0.00 12.45
CA GLN A 124 15.76 -0.29 13.51
C GLN A 124 16.44 -1.64 13.34
N GLU A 125 15.71 -2.66 12.89
CA GLU A 125 16.18 -4.05 12.84
C GLU A 125 16.77 -4.44 11.48
N ALA A 126 16.28 -3.86 10.40
CA ALA A 126 16.71 -4.16 9.02
C ALA A 126 16.82 -2.86 8.20
N PRO A 127 17.69 -1.92 8.63
CA PRO A 127 17.70 -0.57 8.04
C PRO A 127 18.03 -0.55 6.55
N LYS A 128 18.86 -1.45 6.07
CA LYS A 128 19.22 -1.50 4.64
C LYS A 128 18.02 -1.89 3.78
N SER A 129 17.27 -2.91 4.18
CA SER A 129 16.07 -3.34 3.47
C SER A 129 14.96 -2.30 3.59
N ALA A 130 14.79 -1.70 4.77
CA ALA A 130 13.82 -0.63 5.00
C ALA A 130 14.11 0.58 4.12
N ALA A 131 15.38 0.97 3.98
CA ALA A 131 15.78 2.08 3.13
C ALA A 131 15.43 1.83 1.67
N LYS A 132 15.66 0.62 1.17
CA LYS A 132 15.31 0.24 -0.20
C LYS A 132 13.79 0.28 -0.42
N LEU A 133 13.00 -0.19 0.54
CA LEU A 133 11.55 -0.14 0.47
C LEU A 133 11.04 1.31 0.44
N ILE A 134 11.53 2.15 1.35
CA ILE A 134 11.15 3.56 1.42
C ILE A 134 11.50 4.27 0.11
N ARG A 135 12.68 4.00 -0.46
CA ARG A 135 13.09 4.58 -1.73
C ARG A 135 12.14 4.13 -2.86
N ALA A 136 11.77 2.86 -2.89
CA ALA A 136 10.83 2.35 -3.89
C ALA A 136 9.47 3.02 -3.79
N ILE A 137 8.97 3.24 -2.57
CA ILE A 137 7.73 3.97 -2.31
C ILE A 137 7.85 5.41 -2.82
N ALA A 138 8.95 6.08 -2.49
CA ALA A 138 9.19 7.46 -2.91
C ALA A 138 9.26 7.59 -4.44
N VAL A 139 9.91 6.65 -5.12
CA VAL A 139 9.97 6.62 -6.59
C VAL A 139 8.58 6.44 -7.19
N ALA A 140 7.77 5.53 -6.64
CA ALA A 140 6.40 5.32 -7.11
C ALA A 140 5.53 6.57 -6.95
N MET A 141 5.68 7.26 -5.81
CA MET A 141 4.98 8.52 -5.55
C MET A 141 5.43 9.62 -6.50
N SER A 142 6.74 9.71 -6.76
CA SER A 142 7.31 10.68 -7.69
C SER A 142 6.74 10.51 -9.10
N LYS A 143 6.65 9.26 -9.57
CA LYS A 143 6.08 8.96 -10.89
C LYS A 143 4.62 9.37 -10.97
N ARG A 144 3.84 9.11 -9.93
CA ARG A 144 2.42 9.52 -9.88
C ARG A 144 2.28 11.03 -9.90
N LEU A 145 3.12 11.74 -9.16
CA LEU A 145 3.10 13.20 -9.13
C LEU A 145 3.39 13.81 -10.51
N ARG A 146 4.38 13.27 -11.22
CA ARG A 146 4.69 13.72 -12.59
C ARG A 146 3.54 13.46 -13.56
N MET A 147 2.84 12.35 -13.42
CA MET A 147 1.66 12.06 -14.23
C MET A 147 0.54 13.07 -13.98
N VAL A 148 0.29 13.42 -12.70
CA VAL A 148 -0.70 14.44 -12.33
C VAL A 148 -0.33 15.80 -12.90
N ASP A 149 0.95 16.20 -12.78
CA ASP A 149 1.44 17.46 -13.34
C ASP A 149 1.25 17.51 -14.86
N GLY A 150 1.53 16.41 -15.56
CA GLY A 150 1.30 16.31 -17.00
C GLY A 150 -0.17 16.45 -17.36
N GLN A 151 -1.06 15.82 -16.61
CA GLN A 151 -2.50 15.93 -16.82
C GLN A 151 -3.00 17.35 -16.60
N LEU A 152 -2.49 18.06 -15.60
CA LEU A 152 -2.85 19.44 -15.33
C LEU A 152 -2.43 20.36 -16.50
N VAL A 153 -1.25 20.16 -17.06
CA VAL A 153 -0.77 20.91 -18.22
C VAL A 153 -1.68 20.68 -19.42
N GLU A 154 -2.04 19.44 -19.70
CA GLU A 154 -2.95 19.09 -20.79
C GLU A 154 -4.33 19.73 -20.64
N GLN A 155 -4.85 19.80 -19.43
CA GLN A 155 -6.15 20.42 -19.14
C GLN A 155 -6.14 21.93 -19.30
N GLN A 156 -4.98 22.57 -19.25
CA GLN A 156 -4.83 24.03 -19.41
C GLN A 156 -4.69 24.48 -20.87
N ILE A 157 -4.46 23.55 -21.77
CA ILE A 157 -4.42 23.80 -23.22
C ILE A 157 -5.82 23.67 -23.79
#